data_d520c9c42c171976fd5c8442a16ee0c8
#
_entry.id   d520c9c42c171976fd5c8442a16ee0c8
#
_cell.length_a   1.000
_cell.length_b   1.000
_cell.length_c   1.000
_cell.angle_alpha   90.00
_cell.angle_beta   90.00
_cell.angle_gamma   90.00
#
_symmetry.space_group_name_H-M   'P 1'
#
loop_
_entity.id
_entity.type
_entity.pdbx_description
1 polymer ?
#
loop_
_entity_poly.entity_id
_entity_poly.type
_entity_poly.pdbx_seq_one_letter_code
_entity_poly.pdbx_strand_id
1 'polypeptide(L)'
;MGIDIISLISLHEGEEGIIHSVTGGVGLIGRLASMGLTSGMRVKVVRNIGGPLIVTTNGTRIAIGRGQSQQIAVRRLTAAKEKAALS
;
A
#
# COMPACT_ATOMS: atom_id res chain seq x y z
N MET A 1 8.95 -15.38 -12.70
CA MET A 1 7.97 -15.08 -12.03
C MET A 1 8.21 -14.48 -10.69
N GLY A 2 8.78 -13.42 -10.47
CA GLY A 2 9.00 -12.81 -9.21
C GLY A 2 7.74 -12.15 -8.66
N ILE A 3 7.64 -12.10 -7.34
CA ILE A 3 6.66 -11.29 -6.68
C ILE A 3 7.31 -9.93 -6.48
N ASP A 4 6.63 -8.89 -6.92
CA ASP A 4 7.17 -7.54 -6.83
C ASP A 4 6.77 -6.95 -5.47
N ILE A 5 7.59 -7.20 -4.46
CA ILE A 5 7.39 -6.69 -3.10
C ILE A 5 8.20 -5.42 -2.96
N ILE A 6 7.52 -4.31 -2.70
CA ILE A 6 8.14 -3.00 -2.55
C ILE A 6 7.53 -2.28 -1.37
N SER A 7 8.12 -1.17 -0.96
CA SER A 7 7.50 -0.36 0.08
C SER A 7 6.30 0.38 -0.50
N LEU A 8 5.30 0.59 0.34
CA LEU A 8 4.07 1.27 -0.06
C LEU A 8 4.35 2.63 -0.69
N ILE A 9 5.34 3.35 -0.17
CA ILE A 9 5.68 4.69 -0.65
C ILE A 9 6.20 4.65 -2.09
N SER A 10 6.62 3.48 -2.57
CA SER A 10 7.14 3.34 -3.93
C SER A 10 6.04 3.19 -4.97
N LEU A 11 4.80 3.02 -4.56
CA LEU A 11 3.69 2.97 -5.50
C LEU A 11 3.38 4.37 -6.02
N HIS A 12 3.10 4.45 -7.29
CA HIS A 12 2.69 5.71 -7.91
C HIS A 12 1.20 5.93 -7.71
N GLU A 13 0.77 7.17 -7.91
CA GLU A 13 -0.64 7.49 -7.84
C GLU A 13 -1.42 6.62 -8.82
N GLY A 14 -2.52 6.05 -8.36
CA GLY A 14 -3.35 5.17 -9.14
C GLY A 14 -2.96 3.70 -9.05
N GLU A 15 -1.77 3.39 -8.55
CA GLU A 15 -1.35 2.00 -8.41
C GLU A 15 -1.95 1.37 -7.17
N GLU A 16 -2.07 0.04 -7.20
CA GLU A 16 -2.63 -0.73 -6.11
C GLU A 16 -1.64 -1.78 -5.66
N GLY A 17 -1.79 -2.23 -4.44
CA GLY A 17 -0.99 -3.30 -3.89
C GLY A 17 -1.74 -4.03 -2.80
N ILE A 18 -1.23 -5.21 -2.47
CA ILE A 18 -1.72 -6.00 -1.35
C ILE A 18 -0.67 -5.89 -0.25
N ILE A 19 -1.08 -5.53 0.95
CA ILE A 19 -0.15 -5.41 2.06
C ILE A 19 0.45 -6.79 2.35
N HIS A 20 1.77 -6.86 2.30
CA HIS A 20 2.51 -8.09 2.54
C HIS A 20 2.94 -8.17 4.01
N SER A 21 3.54 -7.11 4.51
CA SER A 21 4.01 -7.07 5.89
C SER A 21 4.25 -5.62 6.32
N VAL A 22 4.33 -5.42 7.61
CA VAL A 22 4.67 -4.14 8.21
C VAL A 22 5.88 -4.37 9.10
N THR A 23 6.96 -3.63 8.85
CA THR A 23 8.12 -3.68 9.74
C THR A 23 8.02 -2.51 10.72
N GLY A 24 8.43 -2.75 11.95
CA GLY A 24 8.34 -1.71 12.96
C GLY A 24 7.89 -2.31 14.26
N GLY A 25 7.70 -1.46 15.24
CA GLY A 25 7.28 -1.90 16.55
C GLY A 25 5.84 -2.32 16.62
N VAL A 26 5.49 -2.99 17.71
CA VAL A 26 4.12 -3.45 17.96
C VAL A 26 3.13 -2.29 17.89
N GLY A 27 3.54 -1.12 18.40
CA GLY A 27 2.67 0.05 18.38
C GLY A 27 2.28 0.49 16.97
N LEU A 28 3.25 0.50 16.06
CA LEU A 28 2.97 0.88 14.68
C LEU A 28 2.06 -0.14 14.00
N ILE A 29 2.37 -1.42 14.18
CA ILE A 29 1.58 -2.49 13.58
C ILE A 29 0.13 -2.42 14.07
N GLY A 30 -0.06 -2.24 15.37
CA GLY A 30 -1.40 -2.16 15.95
C GLY A 30 -2.17 -0.93 15.48
N ARG A 31 -1.48 0.19 15.36
CA ARG A 31 -2.09 1.42 14.90
C ARG A 31 -2.55 1.31 13.44
N LEU A 32 -1.71 0.74 12.60
CA LEU A 32 -2.07 0.53 11.20
C LEU A 32 -3.20 -0.48 11.08
N ALA A 33 -3.17 -1.53 11.91
CA ALA A 33 -4.22 -2.53 11.91
C ALA A 33 -5.58 -1.92 12.26
N SER A 34 -5.60 -0.99 13.21
CA SER A 34 -6.85 -0.35 13.60
C SER A 34 -7.43 0.50 12.47
N MET A 35 -6.62 0.86 11.49
CA MET A 35 -7.06 1.59 10.31
C MET A 35 -7.34 0.67 9.11
N GLY A 36 -7.26 -0.64 9.33
CA GLY A 36 -7.50 -1.61 8.27
C GLY A 36 -6.28 -1.96 7.44
N LEU A 37 -5.09 -1.54 7.88
CA LEU A 37 -3.86 -1.76 7.12
C LEU A 37 -3.11 -2.97 7.68
N THR A 38 -3.61 -4.15 7.35
CA THR A 38 -3.00 -5.41 7.78
C THR A 38 -2.64 -6.24 6.56
N SER A 39 -1.83 -7.29 6.78
CA SER A 39 -1.46 -8.21 5.71
C SER A 39 -2.68 -8.74 4.98
N GLY A 40 -2.61 -8.74 3.68
CA GLY A 40 -3.68 -9.23 2.83
C GLY A 40 -4.67 -8.17 2.38
N MET A 41 -4.62 -6.98 2.98
CA MET A 41 -5.54 -5.91 2.59
C MET A 41 -5.08 -5.22 1.32
N ARG A 42 -6.02 -4.89 0.46
CA ARG A 42 -5.74 -4.20 -0.79
C ARG A 42 -5.79 -2.70 -0.56
N VAL A 43 -4.78 -2.00 -1.06
CA VAL A 43 -4.71 -0.54 -0.94
C VAL A 43 -4.45 0.07 -2.30
N LYS A 44 -4.95 1.27 -2.50
CA LYS A 44 -4.71 2.03 -3.71
C LYS A 44 -4.14 3.38 -3.32
N VAL A 45 -3.05 3.77 -3.97
CA VAL A 45 -2.45 5.08 -3.71
C VAL A 45 -3.23 6.14 -4.49
N VAL A 46 -3.75 7.11 -3.77
CA VAL A 46 -4.52 8.20 -4.35
C VAL A 46 -3.62 9.40 -4.59
N ARG A 47 -2.66 9.64 -3.68
CA ARG A 47 -1.80 10.80 -3.78
C ARG A 47 -0.42 10.49 -3.23
N ASN A 48 0.60 10.82 -4.00
CA ASN A 48 1.98 10.58 -3.61
C ASN A 48 2.87 11.65 -4.28
N ILE A 49 2.71 12.90 -3.81
CA ILE A 49 3.43 14.03 -4.39
C ILE A 49 4.21 14.82 -3.33
N GLY A 50 4.68 14.14 -2.32
CA GLY A 50 5.32 14.76 -1.17
C GLY A 50 4.31 14.86 -0.03
N GLY A 51 4.79 15.08 1.18
CA GLY A 51 3.92 15.06 2.34
C GLY A 51 3.37 13.66 2.59
N PRO A 52 2.30 13.53 3.36
CA PRO A 52 1.73 12.23 3.65
C PRO A 52 1.24 11.51 2.41
N LEU A 53 1.37 10.20 2.41
CA LEU A 53 0.84 9.35 1.36
C LEU A 53 -0.66 9.17 1.62
N ILE A 54 -1.48 9.38 0.61
CA ILE A 54 -2.93 9.16 0.75
C ILE A 54 -3.29 7.88 0.03
N VAL A 55 -3.91 6.96 0.77
CA VAL A 55 -4.34 5.68 0.20
C VAL A 55 -5.81 5.45 0.50
N THR A 56 -6.43 4.56 -0.26
CA THR A 56 -7.78 4.08 0.06
C THR A 56 -7.72 2.59 0.30
N THR A 57 -8.50 2.14 1.27
CA THR A 57 -8.71 0.73 1.54
C THR A 57 -10.13 0.58 2.05
N ASN A 58 -10.87 -0.37 1.51
CA ASN A 58 -12.28 -0.60 1.87
C ASN A 58 -13.12 0.67 1.76
N GLY A 59 -12.83 1.50 0.76
CA GLY A 59 -13.58 2.72 0.57
C GLY A 59 -13.24 3.85 1.53
N THR A 60 -12.26 3.66 2.40
CA THR A 60 -11.84 4.67 3.37
C THR A 60 -10.51 5.27 2.93
N ARG A 61 -10.42 6.58 2.98
CA ARG A 61 -9.20 7.31 2.64
C ARG A 61 -8.37 7.52 3.88
N ILE A 62 -7.09 7.18 3.83
CA ILE A 62 -6.18 7.23 4.97
C ILE A 62 -4.92 7.97 4.57
N ALA A 63 -4.46 8.89 5.46
CA ALA A 63 -3.19 9.58 5.27
C ALA A 63 -2.13 8.86 6.11
N ILE A 64 -1.02 8.50 5.48
CA ILE A 64 0.07 7.79 6.15
C ILE A 64 1.34 8.61 5.98
N GLY A 65 2.04 8.87 7.09
CA GLY A 65 3.30 9.59 7.03
C GLY A 65 4.31 8.86 6.14
N ARG A 66 5.19 9.62 5.49
CA ARG A 66 6.15 9.01 4.56
C ARG A 66 7.07 8.01 5.25
N GLY A 67 7.51 8.31 6.46
CA GLY A 67 8.34 7.38 7.22
C GLY A 67 7.63 6.07 7.50
N GLN A 68 6.37 6.13 7.87
CA GLN A 68 5.57 4.94 8.13
C GLN A 68 5.30 4.17 6.85
N SER A 69 5.08 4.88 5.75
CA SER A 69 4.84 4.25 4.45
C SER A 69 6.04 3.42 3.99
N GLN A 70 7.24 3.81 4.39
CA GLN A 70 8.45 3.06 4.05
C GLN A 70 8.52 1.74 4.79
N GLN A 71 7.80 1.60 5.88
CA GLN A 71 7.81 0.40 6.70
C GLN A 71 6.72 -0.59 6.32
N ILE A 72 5.90 -0.24 5.36
CA ILE A 72 4.82 -1.11 4.88
C ILE A 72 5.27 -1.71 3.55
N ALA A 73 5.39 -3.03 3.52
CA ALA A 73 5.75 -3.75 2.29
C ALA A 73 4.47 -4.22 1.62
N VAL A 74 4.37 -4.00 0.32
CA VAL A 74 3.20 -4.39 -0.46
C VAL A 74 3.63 -5.19 -1.66
N ARG A 75 2.74 -6.06 -2.12
CA ARG A 75 2.90 -6.74 -3.39
C ARG A 75 2.17 -5.89 -4.43
N ARG A 76 2.93 -5.36 -5.36
CA ARG A 76 2.36 -4.49 -6.39
C ARG A 76 1.39 -5.26 -7.28
N LEU A 77 0.24 -4.67 -7.53
CA LEU A 77 -0.70 -5.21 -8.51
C LEU A 77 -0.51 -4.42 -9.79
N THR A 78 -0.22 -5.14 -10.87
CA THR A 78 0.05 -4.46 -12.14
C THR A 78 -1.24 -4.37 -12.95
N ALA A 79 -1.98 -3.31 -12.72
CA ALA A 79 -3.26 -3.10 -13.40
C ALA A 79 -3.14 -3.13 -14.92
N ALA A 80 -2.07 -2.55 -15.46
CA ALA A 80 -1.84 -2.57 -16.90
C ALA A 80 -1.67 -4.00 -17.41
N LYS A 81 -0.97 -4.82 -16.64
CA LYS A 81 -0.77 -6.20 -17.01
C LYS A 81 -2.07 -6.99 -16.91
N GLU A 82 -2.86 -6.70 -15.90
CA GLU A 82 -4.15 -7.34 -15.76
C GLU A 82 -5.06 -6.99 -16.93
N LYS A 83 -5.06 -5.74 -17.34
CA LYS A 83 -5.84 -5.32 -18.49
C LYS A 83 -5.40 -6.03 -19.76
N ALA A 84 -4.10 -6.15 -19.96
CA ALA A 84 -3.56 -6.86 -21.12
C ALA A 84 -4.02 -8.31 -21.11
N ALA A 85 -4.05 -8.93 -19.97
CA ALA A 85 -4.48 -10.30 -19.83
C ALA A 85 -5.97 -10.48 -20.13
N LEU A 86 -6.74 -9.45 -19.88
CA LEU A 86 -8.18 -9.51 -20.13
C LEU A 86 -8.55 -9.17 -21.57
N SER A 87 -7.66 -8.56 -22.29
CA SER A 87 -7.90 -8.24 -23.70
C SER A 87 -7.68 -9.45 -24.63
#